data_239c5a113f5acac2d2ea7621ad04b35e
#
_entry.id   239c5a113f5acac2d2ea7621ad04b35e
#
_cell.length_a   1.000
_cell.length_b   1.000
_cell.length_c   1.000
_cell.angle_alpha   90.00
_cell.angle_beta   90.00
_cell.angle_gamma   90.00
#
_symmetry.space_group_name_H-M   'P 1'
#
loop_
_entity.id
_entity.type
_entity.pdbx_description
1 polymer ?
#
loop_
_entity_poly.entity_id
_entity_poly.type
_entity_poly.pdbx_seq_one_letter_code
_entity_poly.pdbx_strand_id
1 'polypeptide(L)'
;MTKPRIYVQAQSLYIEEQSFPEQNRYAFSYVISIKNLEAFEVQLLRRYWIITDSNGKKIEVSGGVVGEQPIIQSNSHYQYTSSALLETPIGAMQGYYEMQSATGLILNVTIPVFRLAINKLIH
;
A
#
# COMPACT_ATOMS: atom_id res chain seq x y z
N MET A 1 -20.91 0.85 13.53
CA MET A 1 -19.67 1.62 13.61
C MET A 1 -19.37 2.30 12.29
N THR A 2 -18.99 3.56 12.38
CA THR A 2 -18.66 4.34 11.20
C THR A 2 -17.24 4.04 10.76
N LYS A 3 -17.03 3.87 9.47
CA LYS A 3 -15.69 3.71 8.93
C LYS A 3 -14.94 5.04 9.03
N PRO A 4 -13.64 5.03 9.28
CA PRO A 4 -12.85 6.25 9.23
C PRO A 4 -12.96 6.91 7.87
N ARG A 5 -13.02 8.24 7.85
CA ARG A 5 -13.04 9.01 6.62
C ARG A 5 -11.61 9.28 6.15
N ILE A 6 -10.88 8.21 6.02
CA ILE A 6 -9.49 8.23 5.55
C ILE A 6 -9.42 7.31 4.35
N TYR A 7 -8.98 7.82 3.22
CA TYR A 7 -9.03 7.12 1.94
C TYR A 7 -7.66 6.87 1.41
N VAL A 8 -7.45 5.65 0.93
CA VAL A 8 -6.17 5.21 0.38
C VAL A 8 -6.34 4.92 -1.10
N GLN A 9 -5.45 5.48 -1.91
CA GLN A 9 -5.36 5.19 -3.33
C GLN A 9 -3.97 4.66 -3.63
N ALA A 10 -3.89 3.74 -4.58
CA ALA A 10 -2.63 3.12 -4.96
C ALA A 10 -2.51 3.05 -6.48
N GLN A 11 -1.32 3.35 -6.99
CA GLN A 11 -0.98 3.18 -8.39
C GLN A 11 0.32 2.41 -8.48
N SER A 12 0.35 1.41 -9.34
CA SER A 12 1.54 0.60 -9.54
C SER A 12 2.15 0.85 -10.91
N LEU A 13 3.46 0.60 -11.00
CA LEU A 13 4.21 0.74 -12.23
C LEU A 13 5.21 -0.40 -12.31
N TYR A 14 5.23 -1.11 -13.45
CA TYR A 14 6.23 -2.13 -13.69
C TYR A 14 7.58 -1.49 -13.97
N ILE A 15 8.64 -1.99 -13.34
CA ILE A 15 10.00 -1.47 -13.52
C ILE A 15 10.80 -2.47 -14.35
N GLU A 16 10.83 -2.25 -15.66
CA GLU A 16 11.46 -3.18 -16.58
C GLU A 16 12.96 -3.35 -16.30
N GLU A 17 13.67 -2.26 -16.02
CA GLU A 17 15.12 -2.29 -15.81
C GLU A 17 15.53 -3.00 -14.53
N GLN A 18 14.61 -3.27 -13.62
CA GLN A 18 14.88 -4.01 -12.39
C GLN A 18 14.24 -5.38 -12.39
N SER A 19 13.68 -5.78 -13.52
CA SER A 19 12.99 -7.05 -13.65
C SER A 19 13.84 -8.04 -14.44
N PHE A 20 13.70 -9.32 -14.08
CA PHE A 20 14.40 -10.42 -14.75
C PHE A 20 13.40 -11.55 -14.99
N PRO A 21 12.54 -11.40 -16.04
CA PRO A 21 11.47 -12.39 -16.29
C PRO A 21 11.97 -13.81 -16.48
N GLU A 22 13.17 -13.98 -17.06
CA GLU A 22 13.78 -15.29 -17.24
C GLU A 22 14.16 -15.95 -15.92
N GLN A 23 14.17 -15.18 -14.84
CA GLN A 23 14.40 -15.67 -13.48
C GLN A 23 13.15 -15.57 -12.62
N ASN A 24 12.00 -15.34 -13.25
CA ASN A 24 10.72 -15.16 -12.56
C ASN A 24 10.80 -14.01 -11.54
N ARG A 25 11.37 -12.89 -11.96
CA ARG A 25 11.47 -11.69 -11.12
C ARG A 25 10.84 -10.50 -11.83
N TYR A 26 9.79 -9.97 -11.23
CA TYR A 26 9.01 -8.86 -11.76
C TYR A 26 8.95 -7.77 -10.71
N ALA A 27 9.64 -6.67 -10.97
CA ALA A 27 9.75 -5.56 -10.03
C ALA A 27 8.69 -4.51 -10.32
N PHE A 28 8.07 -4.01 -9.26
CA PHE A 28 7.05 -2.98 -9.36
C PHE A 28 7.34 -1.89 -8.35
N SER A 29 7.08 -0.65 -8.72
CA SER A 29 6.94 0.42 -7.75
C SER A 29 5.46 0.71 -7.57
N TYR A 30 5.09 1.24 -6.42
CA TYR A 30 3.72 1.69 -6.21
C TYR A 30 3.73 2.95 -5.36
N VAL A 31 2.77 3.83 -5.69
CA VAL A 31 2.59 5.09 -4.99
C VAL A 31 1.30 4.98 -4.20
N ILE A 32 1.39 5.26 -2.91
CA ILE A 32 0.24 5.26 -2.01
C ILE A 32 -0.07 6.69 -1.63
N SER A 33 -1.33 7.08 -1.79
CA SER A 33 -1.84 8.38 -1.34
C SER A 33 -2.88 8.14 -0.26
N ILE A 34 -2.67 8.76 0.90
CA ILE A 34 -3.57 8.65 2.05
C ILE A 34 -4.17 10.02 2.29
N LYS A 35 -5.49 10.13 2.19
CA LYS A 35 -6.20 11.38 2.39
C LYS A 35 -7.01 11.33 3.66
N ASN A 36 -6.75 12.24 4.59
CA ASN A 36 -7.46 12.31 5.86
C ASN A 36 -8.58 13.34 5.78
N LEU A 37 -9.82 12.87 5.74
CA LEU A 37 -11.01 13.73 5.75
C LEU A 37 -11.69 13.78 7.11
N GLU A 38 -11.05 13.22 8.14
CA GLU A 38 -11.54 13.38 9.50
C GLU A 38 -11.28 14.80 10.00
N ALA A 39 -12.01 15.19 11.04
CA ALA A 39 -11.86 16.51 11.63
C ALA A 39 -10.64 16.62 12.55
N PHE A 40 -9.85 15.55 12.66
CA PHE A 40 -8.69 15.48 13.55
C PHE A 40 -7.50 14.88 12.82
N GLU A 41 -6.29 15.14 13.35
CA GLU A 41 -5.09 14.54 12.79
C GLU A 41 -4.97 13.08 13.18
N VAL A 42 -4.26 12.31 12.36
CA VAL A 42 -3.95 10.91 12.65
C VAL A 42 -2.47 10.64 12.38
N GLN A 43 -1.90 9.73 13.15
CA GLN A 43 -0.53 9.29 12.94
C GLN A 43 -0.53 7.87 12.40
N LEU A 44 0.21 7.65 11.32
CA LEU A 44 0.37 6.33 10.73
C LEU A 44 1.37 5.55 11.57
N LEU A 45 0.91 4.45 12.20
CA LEU A 45 1.76 3.67 13.10
C LEU A 45 2.31 2.42 12.46
N ARG A 46 1.44 1.64 11.80
CA ARG A 46 1.80 0.31 11.29
C ARG A 46 1.07 0.03 10.00
N ARG A 47 1.62 -0.92 9.25
CA ARG A 47 1.02 -1.41 8.03
C ARG A 47 0.95 -2.94 8.06
N TYR A 48 -0.03 -3.47 7.37
CA TYR A 48 -0.14 -4.89 7.13
C TYR A 48 -0.48 -5.08 5.64
N TRP A 49 0.32 -5.89 4.95
CA TRP A 49 0.16 -6.16 3.53
C TRP A 49 0.07 -7.65 3.26
N ILE A 50 -0.78 -8.02 2.32
CA ILE A 50 -0.75 -9.35 1.70
C ILE A 50 -0.50 -9.13 0.23
N ILE A 51 0.58 -9.72 -0.27
CA ILE A 51 0.95 -9.68 -1.69
C ILE A 51 0.68 -11.07 -2.24
N THR A 52 -0.20 -11.17 -3.23
CA THR A 52 -0.59 -12.46 -3.83
C THR A 52 -0.16 -12.46 -5.28
N ASP A 53 0.60 -13.49 -5.70
CA ASP A 53 0.98 -13.62 -7.11
C ASP A 53 -0.08 -14.48 -7.86
N SER A 54 0.10 -14.62 -9.17
CA SER A 54 -0.89 -15.33 -9.97
C SER A 54 -0.88 -16.85 -9.77
N ASN A 55 0.12 -17.37 -9.06
CA ASN A 55 0.17 -18.78 -8.67
C ASN A 55 -0.50 -19.03 -7.32
N GLY A 56 -1.05 -17.98 -6.70
CA GLY A 56 -1.68 -18.08 -5.40
C GLY A 56 -0.71 -17.99 -4.23
N LYS A 57 0.57 -17.75 -4.48
CA LYS A 57 1.55 -17.58 -3.42
C LYS A 57 1.29 -16.26 -2.71
N LYS A 58 1.27 -16.30 -1.37
CA LYS A 58 1.01 -15.12 -0.56
C LYS A 58 2.22 -14.78 0.28
N ILE A 59 2.57 -13.51 0.30
CA ILE A 59 3.63 -12.97 1.16
C ILE A 59 2.97 -11.94 2.08
N GLU A 60 3.15 -12.13 3.38
CA GLU A 60 2.63 -11.19 4.37
C GLU A 60 3.76 -10.30 4.86
N VAL A 61 3.49 -9.00 4.92
CA VAL A 61 4.41 -8.01 5.45
C VAL A 61 3.68 -7.23 6.53
N SER A 62 4.22 -7.25 7.74
CA SER A 62 3.61 -6.50 8.84
C SER A 62 4.70 -5.81 9.65
N GLY A 63 4.30 -4.79 10.41
CA GLY A 63 5.20 -4.08 11.29
C GLY A 63 5.10 -2.58 11.14
N GLY A 64 6.07 -1.87 11.70
CA GLY A 64 6.12 -0.43 11.60
C GLY A 64 6.34 0.02 10.16
N VAL A 65 5.90 1.22 9.86
CA VAL A 65 6.18 1.81 8.55
C VAL A 65 7.67 2.13 8.51
N VAL A 66 8.33 1.67 7.45
CA VAL A 66 9.78 1.85 7.31
C VAL A 66 10.11 3.33 7.24
N GLY A 67 10.93 3.78 8.21
CA GLY A 67 11.50 5.12 8.22
C GLY A 67 10.66 6.20 8.86
N GLU A 68 9.34 6.17 8.79
CA GLU A 68 8.53 7.28 9.27
C GLU A 68 7.16 6.85 9.79
N GLN A 69 6.71 7.57 10.81
CA GLN A 69 5.34 7.49 11.31
C GLN A 69 4.71 8.88 11.16
N PRO A 70 4.34 9.28 9.94
CA PRO A 70 3.90 10.64 9.69
C PRO A 70 2.58 10.96 10.35
N ILE A 71 2.41 12.24 10.71
CA ILE A 71 1.15 12.77 11.18
C ILE A 71 0.47 13.42 9.99
N ILE A 72 -0.76 12.99 9.70
CA ILE A 72 -1.54 13.51 8.59
C ILE A 72 -2.63 14.41 9.15
N GLN A 73 -2.54 15.69 8.87
CA GLN A 73 -3.48 16.67 9.39
C GLN A 73 -4.87 16.49 8.77
N SER A 74 -5.88 17.01 9.44
CA SER A 74 -7.23 17.04 8.90
C SER A 74 -7.24 17.74 7.53
N ASN A 75 -7.96 17.16 6.57
CA ASN A 75 -8.08 17.66 5.21
C ASN A 75 -6.75 17.74 4.46
N SER A 76 -5.77 16.95 4.89
CA SER A 76 -4.47 16.85 4.25
C SER A 76 -4.25 15.45 3.70
N HIS A 77 -3.15 15.28 2.98
CA HIS A 77 -2.81 13.97 2.44
C HIS A 77 -1.33 13.70 2.64
N TYR A 78 -0.99 12.43 2.60
CA TYR A 78 0.39 11.95 2.66
C TYR A 78 0.61 10.96 1.53
N GLN A 79 1.75 11.06 0.88
CA GLN A 79 2.05 10.21 -0.26
C GLN A 79 3.43 9.63 -0.11
N TYR A 80 3.58 8.34 -0.43
CA TYR A 80 4.90 7.72 -0.44
C TYR A 80 4.97 6.68 -1.54
N THR A 81 6.21 6.33 -1.91
CA THR A 81 6.49 5.34 -2.94
C THR A 81 7.24 4.19 -2.31
N SER A 82 6.89 2.98 -2.70
CA SER A 82 7.57 1.78 -2.25
C SER A 82 7.67 0.81 -3.42
N SER A 83 8.19 -0.38 -3.17
CA SER A 83 8.38 -1.36 -4.23
C SER A 83 8.01 -2.76 -3.77
N ALA A 84 7.72 -3.62 -4.73
CA ALA A 84 7.40 -5.01 -4.50
C ALA A 84 8.04 -5.86 -5.59
N LEU A 85 8.39 -7.10 -5.24
CA LEU A 85 8.95 -8.06 -6.18
C LEU A 85 8.03 -9.26 -6.24
N LEU A 86 7.59 -9.61 -7.44
CA LEU A 86 6.75 -10.78 -7.67
C LEU A 86 7.52 -11.84 -8.46
N GLU A 87 7.06 -13.08 -8.35
CA GLU A 87 7.59 -14.19 -9.15
C GLU A 87 6.76 -14.41 -10.41
N THR A 88 5.66 -13.67 -10.56
CA THR A 88 4.78 -13.75 -11.72
C THR A 88 4.54 -12.35 -12.27
N PRO A 89 4.12 -12.23 -13.55
CA PRO A 89 3.93 -10.91 -14.16
C PRO A 89 2.70 -10.17 -13.68
N ILE A 90 1.82 -10.84 -12.95
CA ILE A 90 0.59 -10.24 -12.41
C ILE A 90 0.42 -10.68 -10.97
N GLY A 91 -0.02 -9.76 -10.13
CA GLY A 91 -0.37 -10.05 -8.76
C GLY A 91 -1.27 -8.96 -8.20
N ALA A 92 -1.51 -9.04 -6.90
CA ALA A 92 -2.35 -8.07 -6.23
C ALA A 92 -1.81 -7.81 -4.82
N MET A 93 -2.08 -6.61 -4.33
CA MET A 93 -1.74 -6.22 -2.96
C MET A 93 -3.00 -5.72 -2.27
N GLN A 94 -3.11 -6.03 -0.97
CA GLN A 94 -4.17 -5.51 -0.13
C GLN A 94 -3.70 -5.51 1.31
N GLY A 95 -4.41 -4.80 2.17
CA GLY A 95 -4.05 -4.76 3.57
C GLY A 95 -4.73 -3.63 4.31
N TYR A 96 -4.08 -3.18 5.37
CA TYR A 96 -4.60 -2.05 6.14
C TYR A 96 -3.47 -1.31 6.85
N TYR A 97 -3.79 -0.07 7.25
CA TYR A 97 -2.94 0.74 8.11
C TYR A 97 -3.57 0.84 9.49
N GLU A 98 -2.74 0.79 10.51
CA GLU A 98 -3.14 1.14 11.87
C GLU A 98 -2.71 2.58 12.12
N MET A 99 -3.67 3.42 12.50
CA MET A 99 -3.43 4.83 12.75
C MET A 99 -3.93 5.19 14.14
N GLN A 100 -3.43 6.30 14.69
CA GLN A 100 -3.82 6.77 16.01
C GLN A 100 -4.12 8.25 15.95
N SER A 101 -5.26 8.64 16.52
CA SER A 101 -5.60 10.05 16.67
C SER A 101 -4.83 10.68 17.84
N ALA A 102 -4.87 12.02 17.93
CA ALA A 102 -4.19 12.73 19.01
C ALA A 102 -4.74 12.36 20.40
N THR A 103 -5.98 11.87 20.46
CA THR A 103 -6.59 11.44 21.73
C THR A 103 -6.34 9.99 22.08
N GLY A 104 -5.56 9.28 21.23
CA GLY A 104 -5.22 7.88 21.46
C GLY A 104 -6.18 6.88 20.83
N LEU A 105 -7.17 7.34 20.06
CA LEU A 105 -8.09 6.44 19.36
C LEU A 105 -7.36 5.70 18.24
N ILE A 106 -7.46 4.37 18.25
CA ILE A 106 -6.85 3.56 17.20
C ILE A 106 -7.84 3.34 16.07
N LEU A 107 -7.38 3.56 14.84
CA LEU A 107 -8.18 3.42 13.64
C LEU A 107 -7.50 2.45 12.68
N ASN A 108 -8.27 1.49 12.17
CA ASN A 108 -7.80 0.61 11.10
C ASN A 108 -8.36 1.10 9.78
N VAL A 109 -7.48 1.43 8.85
CA VAL A 109 -7.85 1.99 7.56
C VAL A 109 -7.53 0.97 6.48
N THR A 110 -8.56 0.52 5.76
CA THR A 110 -8.42 -0.48 4.72
C THR A 110 -7.68 0.08 3.52
N ILE A 111 -6.73 -0.70 3.01
CA ILE A 111 -6.08 -0.42 1.74
C ILE A 111 -6.82 -1.24 0.69
N PRO A 112 -7.48 -0.61 -0.29
CA PRO A 112 -8.19 -1.35 -1.32
C PRO A 112 -7.25 -2.26 -2.10
N VAL A 113 -7.76 -3.38 -2.57
CA VAL A 113 -6.97 -4.28 -3.42
C VAL A 113 -6.55 -3.51 -4.67
N PHE A 114 -5.26 -3.57 -5.00
CA PHE A 114 -4.79 -3.01 -6.25
C PHE A 114 -3.89 -4.01 -6.96
N ARG A 115 -3.85 -3.87 -8.29
CA ARG A 115 -3.16 -4.82 -9.15
C ARG A 115 -1.72 -4.40 -9.40
N LEU A 116 -0.84 -5.41 -9.42
CA LEU A 116 0.52 -5.25 -9.93
C LEU A 116 0.56 -6.00 -11.27
N ALA A 117 0.79 -5.29 -12.37
CA ALA A 117 0.76 -5.91 -13.68
C ALA A 117 1.71 -5.19 -14.64
N ILE A 118 2.28 -5.96 -15.54
CA ILE A 118 3.10 -5.41 -16.60
C ILE A 118 2.19 -4.65 -17.56
N ASN A 119 2.44 -3.35 -17.73
CA ASN A 119 1.56 -2.49 -18.53
C ASN A 119 1.33 -2.99 -19.94
N LYS A 120 2.36 -3.55 -20.57
CA LYS A 120 2.23 -4.04 -21.95
C LYS A 120 1.29 -5.23 -22.08
N LEU A 121 0.89 -5.85 -20.99
CA LEU A 121 -0.10 -6.93 -21.01
C LEU A 121 -1.54 -6.42 -20.96
N ILE A 122 -1.71 -5.12 -20.78
CA ILE A 122 -3.03 -4.49 -20.66
C ILE A 122 -3.52 -3.96 -22.02
N HIS A 123 -2.64 -3.84 -22.98
CA HIS A 123 -2.95 -3.29 -24.30
C HIS A 123 -3.69 -4.27 -25.19
#